data_4f6ea3f21c3c406e7a2fe69cda76c852
#
_entry.id   4f6ea3f21c3c406e7a2fe69cda76c852
#
_cell.length_a   1.000
_cell.length_b   1.000
_cell.length_c   1.000
_cell.angle_alpha   90.00
_cell.angle_beta   90.00
_cell.angle_gamma   90.00
#
_symmetry.space_group_name_H-M   'P 1'
#
loop_
_entity.id
_entity.type
_entity.pdbx_description
1 polymer ?
#
loop_
_entity_poly.entity_id
_entity_poly.type
_entity_poly.pdbx_seq_one_letter_code
_entity_poly.pdbx_strand_id
1 'polypeptide(L)'
;LDYLTPAGSGEFKIRLYFDSETFQQIRTEYRREIPVGRVIFGQQNQGGTSVATLTEDFSDFRQVDGVTLPYSYQVRYVSNSSSMSNENIWRIKVAEYRLNQKLQSDFFRFDQN
;
A
#
# COMPACT_ATOMS: atom_id res chain seq x y z
N LEU A 1 -1.37 15.12 1.26
CA LEU A 1 -1.30 15.31 -0.19
C LEU A 1 -2.00 14.15 -0.88
N ASP A 2 -3.09 14.43 -1.56
CA ASP A 2 -3.88 13.43 -2.25
C ASP A 2 -3.48 13.36 -3.72
N TYR A 3 -3.16 12.17 -4.21
CA TYR A 3 -2.92 11.93 -5.61
C TYR A 3 -4.10 11.16 -6.19
N LEU A 4 -4.70 11.70 -7.24
CA LEU A 4 -5.72 11.03 -8.02
C LEU A 4 -5.09 10.46 -9.28
N THR A 5 -5.21 9.16 -9.46
CA THR A 5 -4.78 8.54 -10.71
C THR A 5 -5.92 8.59 -11.72
N PRO A 6 -5.68 9.08 -12.94
CA PRO A 6 -6.77 9.37 -13.87
C PRO A 6 -7.28 8.18 -14.67
N ALA A 7 -6.86 6.98 -14.43
CA ALA A 7 -7.20 5.91 -15.35
C ALA A 7 -7.86 4.70 -14.68
N GLY A 8 -8.96 4.29 -15.22
CA GLY A 8 -9.60 3.03 -14.96
C GLY A 8 -10.98 3.13 -14.34
N SER A 9 -11.69 2.03 -14.39
CA SER A 9 -12.98 1.86 -13.75
C SER A 9 -12.81 1.80 -12.24
N GLY A 10 -13.12 2.87 -11.57
CA GLY A 10 -13.04 2.97 -10.12
C GLY A 10 -12.13 4.10 -9.68
N GLU A 11 -12.42 4.61 -8.51
CA GLU A 11 -11.65 5.68 -7.90
C GLU A 11 -10.47 5.11 -7.14
N PHE A 12 -9.26 5.55 -7.53
CA PHE A 12 -8.02 5.18 -6.85
C PHE A 12 -7.41 6.43 -6.23
N LYS A 13 -7.22 6.40 -4.90
CA LYS A 13 -6.65 7.52 -4.15
C LYS A 13 -5.40 7.09 -3.41
N ILE A 14 -4.40 7.95 -3.45
CA ILE A 14 -3.16 7.79 -2.68
C ILE A 14 -3.02 9.00 -1.76
N ARG A 15 -2.84 8.73 -0.47
CA ARG A 15 -2.58 9.76 0.54
C ARG A 15 -1.24 9.53 1.19
N LEU A 16 -0.44 10.57 1.23
CA LEU A 16 0.84 10.56 1.93
C LEU A 16 0.72 11.40 3.20
N TYR A 17 1.16 10.83 4.30
CA TYR A 17 1.13 11.50 5.61
C TYR A 17 2.55 11.77 6.07
N PHE A 18 2.80 13.00 6.47
CA PHE A 18 4.10 13.46 6.95
C PHE A 18 3.98 13.96 8.39
N ASP A 19 4.98 13.66 9.19
CA ASP A 19 5.11 14.25 10.50
C ASP A 19 5.39 15.76 10.38
N SER A 20 4.65 16.59 11.11
CA SER A 20 4.73 18.05 10.98
C SER A 20 6.02 18.65 11.57
N GLU A 21 6.70 17.93 12.45
CA GLU A 21 7.94 18.38 13.09
C GLU A 21 9.17 17.89 12.36
N THR A 22 9.20 16.62 11.98
CA THR A 22 10.36 15.98 11.36
C THR A 22 10.30 15.95 9.84
N PHE A 23 9.13 16.16 9.24
CA PHE A 23 8.83 16.05 7.81
C PHE A 23 9.07 14.65 7.25
N GLN A 24 9.17 13.65 8.13
CA GLN A 24 9.28 12.25 7.71
C GLN A 24 7.92 11.75 7.22
N GLN A 25 7.95 10.96 6.16
CA GLN A 25 6.77 10.25 5.71
C GLN A 25 6.47 9.11 6.67
N ILE A 26 5.35 9.19 7.37
CA ILE A 26 4.98 8.21 8.41
C ILE A 26 3.93 7.22 7.94
N ARG A 27 3.18 7.55 6.88
CA ARG A 27 2.14 6.68 6.34
C ARG A 27 1.90 6.94 4.87
N THR A 28 1.62 5.87 4.13
CA THR A 28 0.99 5.92 2.81
C THR A 28 -0.30 5.13 2.85
N GLU A 29 -1.36 5.72 2.34
CA GLU A 29 -2.66 5.05 2.22
C GLU A 29 -3.05 4.96 0.75
N TYR A 30 -3.36 3.74 0.30
CA TYR A 30 -3.89 3.46 -1.03
C TYR A 30 -5.32 2.99 -0.88
N ARG A 31 -6.25 3.67 -1.51
CA ARG A 31 -7.67 3.31 -1.46
C ARG A 31 -8.23 3.15 -2.85
N ARG A 32 -8.92 2.05 -3.06
CA ARG A 32 -9.61 1.76 -4.31
C ARG A 32 -11.05 1.37 -4.05
N GLU A 33 -11.96 2.02 -4.75
CA GLU A 33 -13.36 1.66 -4.78
C GLU A 33 -13.68 0.96 -6.11
N ILE A 34 -14.26 -0.22 -6.02
CA ILE A 34 -14.66 -1.01 -7.18
C ILE A 34 -16.18 -1.17 -7.11
N PRO A 35 -16.92 -0.60 -8.07
CA PRO A 35 -18.34 -0.87 -8.14
C PRO A 35 -18.58 -2.33 -8.50
N VAL A 36 -19.30 -3.04 -7.65
CA VAL A 36 -19.69 -4.43 -7.90
C VAL A 36 -21.13 -4.41 -8.39
N GLY A 37 -21.32 -4.32 -9.71
CA GLY A 37 -22.63 -4.44 -10.34
C GLY A 37 -22.65 -5.66 -11.26
N ARG A 38 -23.46 -6.63 -10.96
CA ARG A 38 -23.85 -7.65 -11.93
C ARG A 38 -25.31 -7.42 -12.32
N VAL A 39 -25.52 -7.07 -13.57
CA VAL A 39 -26.85 -7.16 -14.15
C VAL A 39 -27.09 -8.62 -14.50
N ILE A 40 -27.76 -9.33 -13.61
CA ILE A 40 -28.32 -10.64 -13.95
C ILE A 40 -29.72 -10.39 -14.51
N PHE A 41 -30.04 -11.03 -15.61
CA PHE A 41 -31.31 -10.93 -16.32
C PHE A 41 -32.52 -10.71 -15.39
N GLY A 42 -33.15 -9.52 -15.50
CA GLY A 42 -34.42 -9.22 -14.85
C GLY A 42 -34.39 -8.96 -13.35
N GLN A 43 -33.24 -8.99 -12.71
CA GLN A 43 -33.07 -8.59 -11.33
C GLN A 43 -32.11 -7.41 -11.26
N GLN A 44 -32.61 -6.28 -10.80
CA GLN A 44 -31.75 -5.19 -10.39
C GLN A 44 -30.99 -5.65 -9.14
N ASN A 45 -29.80 -6.20 -9.37
CA ASN A 45 -28.85 -6.33 -8.29
C ASN A 45 -28.47 -4.91 -7.88
N GLN A 46 -28.86 -4.52 -6.69
CA GLN A 46 -28.33 -3.33 -6.06
C GLN A 46 -26.82 -3.56 -5.89
N GLY A 47 -26.06 -3.07 -6.87
CA GLY A 47 -24.62 -3.19 -6.86
C GLY A 47 -24.04 -2.51 -5.63
N GLY A 48 -23.40 -3.30 -4.77
CA GLY A 48 -22.60 -2.78 -3.68
C GLY A 48 -21.27 -2.26 -4.20
N THR A 49 -20.62 -1.43 -3.40
CA THR A 49 -19.26 -0.97 -3.64
C THR A 49 -18.31 -1.81 -2.80
N SER A 50 -17.28 -2.36 -3.42
CA SER A 50 -16.16 -2.97 -2.71
C SER A 50 -15.06 -1.93 -2.51
N VAL A 51 -14.59 -1.79 -1.29
CA VAL A 51 -13.51 -0.86 -0.94
C VAL A 51 -12.30 -1.66 -0.48
N ALA A 52 -11.17 -1.44 -1.11
CA ALA A 52 -9.89 -1.98 -0.69
C ALA A 52 -8.98 -0.83 -0.24
N THR A 53 -8.39 -0.98 0.94
CA THR A 53 -7.45 -0.02 1.51
C THR A 53 -6.16 -0.73 1.89
N LEU A 54 -5.04 -0.26 1.39
CA LEU A 54 -3.71 -0.67 1.82
C LEU A 54 -3.08 0.50 2.54
N THR A 55 -2.61 0.27 3.76
CA THR A 55 -1.92 1.27 4.56
C THR A 55 -0.52 0.78 4.86
N GLU A 56 0.48 1.61 4.58
CA GLU A 56 1.86 1.39 4.97
C GLU A 56 2.20 2.38 6.08
N ASP A 57 2.57 1.88 7.25
CA ASP A 57 3.04 2.68 8.37
C ASP A 57 4.54 2.51 8.54
N PHE A 58 5.25 3.63 8.63
CA PHE A 58 6.70 3.69 8.80
C PHE A 58 7.04 4.22 10.18
N SER A 59 7.95 3.56 10.86
CA SER A 59 8.39 3.95 12.19
C SER A 59 9.82 3.52 12.47
N ASP A 60 10.33 3.85 13.66
CA ASP A 60 11.70 3.55 14.08
C ASP A 60 12.71 4.10 13.06
N PHE A 61 12.66 5.40 12.83
CA PHE A 61 13.55 6.09 11.90
C PHE A 61 14.95 6.22 12.48
N ARG A 62 15.95 5.82 11.70
CA ARG A 62 17.37 5.91 12.08
C ARG A 62 18.16 6.48 10.91
N GLN A 63 19.27 7.10 11.23
CA GLN A 63 20.20 7.59 10.21
C GLN A 63 21.11 6.46 9.71
N VAL A 64 21.18 6.33 8.39
CA VAL A 64 22.04 5.39 7.69
C VAL A 64 22.79 6.18 6.62
N ASP A 65 24.08 6.36 6.77
CA ASP A 65 24.93 7.11 5.82
C ASP A 65 24.37 8.48 5.45
N GLY A 66 23.86 9.23 6.45
CA GLY A 66 23.29 10.57 6.27
C GLY A 66 21.84 10.59 5.78
N VAL A 67 21.23 9.44 5.54
CA VAL A 67 19.83 9.34 5.15
C VAL A 67 19.01 8.78 6.31
N THR A 68 17.85 9.36 6.57
CA THR A 68 16.92 8.86 7.59
C THR A 68 15.99 7.83 6.97
N LEU A 69 16.04 6.60 7.48
CA LEU A 69 15.28 5.47 6.96
C LEU A 69 14.48 4.78 8.07
N PRO A 70 13.27 4.28 7.78
CA PRO A 70 12.48 3.55 8.74
C PRO A 70 13.01 2.12 8.92
N TYR A 71 13.09 1.66 10.14
CA TYR A 71 13.47 0.29 10.48
C TYR A 71 12.28 -0.60 10.81
N SER A 72 11.09 -0.02 10.83
CA SER A 72 9.85 -0.74 11.11
C SER A 72 8.79 -0.35 10.10
N TYR A 73 8.17 -1.36 9.51
CA TYR A 73 7.04 -1.19 8.59
C TYR A 73 5.86 -2.01 9.09
N GLN A 74 4.68 -1.46 8.95
CA GLN A 74 3.47 -2.24 9.06
C GLN A 74 2.63 -2.04 7.80
N VAL A 75 2.32 -3.11 7.12
CA VAL A 75 1.42 -3.10 5.97
C VAL A 75 0.09 -3.70 6.41
N ARG A 76 -0.98 -2.96 6.24
CA ARG A 76 -2.32 -3.39 6.55
C ARG A 76 -3.17 -3.34 5.30
N TYR A 77 -3.75 -4.47 4.94
CA TYR A 77 -4.68 -4.56 3.83
C TYR A 77 -6.07 -4.88 4.36
N VAL A 78 -7.04 -4.05 4.01
CA VAL A 78 -8.44 -4.22 4.39
C VAL A 78 -9.29 -4.22 3.13
N SER A 79 -10.10 -5.25 2.95
CA SER A 79 -11.06 -5.33 1.87
C SER A 79 -12.46 -5.49 2.46
N ASN A 80 -13.34 -4.57 2.13
CA ASN A 80 -14.73 -4.55 2.58
C ASN A 80 -15.65 -4.62 1.37
N SER A 81 -16.56 -5.58 1.41
CA SER A 81 -17.70 -5.66 0.50
C SER A 81 -18.99 -5.78 1.31
N SER A 82 -20.13 -5.74 0.64
CA SER A 82 -21.43 -5.87 1.31
C SER A 82 -21.61 -7.18 2.08
N SER A 83 -20.85 -8.21 1.75
CA SER A 83 -20.98 -9.55 2.32
C SER A 83 -19.75 -10.04 3.07
N MET A 84 -18.58 -9.42 2.87
CA MET A 84 -17.32 -9.90 3.44
C MET A 84 -16.41 -8.75 3.83
N SER A 85 -15.70 -8.94 4.94
CA SER A 85 -14.62 -8.07 5.38
C SER A 85 -13.40 -8.92 5.68
N ASN A 86 -12.27 -8.56 5.07
CA ASN A 86 -10.99 -9.22 5.28
C ASN A 86 -9.94 -8.23 5.71
N GLU A 87 -9.11 -8.63 6.65
CA GLU A 87 -7.97 -7.84 7.12
C GLU A 87 -6.73 -8.71 7.18
N ASN A 88 -5.64 -8.19 6.63
CA ASN A 88 -4.32 -8.80 6.72
C ASN A 88 -3.31 -7.75 7.20
N ILE A 89 -2.47 -8.13 8.13
CA ILE A 89 -1.43 -7.26 8.69
C ILE A 89 -0.08 -7.96 8.59
N TRP A 90 0.89 -7.27 8.00
CA TRP A 90 2.28 -7.70 7.94
C TRP A 90 3.12 -6.71 8.75
N ARG A 91 3.94 -7.23 9.65
CA ARG A 91 4.92 -6.45 10.41
C ARG A 91 6.30 -6.83 9.95
N ILE A 92 7.06 -5.84 9.51
CA ILE A 92 8.37 -6.02 8.93
C ILE A 92 9.38 -5.24 9.76
N LYS A 93 10.41 -5.91 10.22
CA LYS A 93 11.56 -5.30 10.89
C LYS A 93 12.75 -5.37 9.95
N VAL A 94 13.36 -4.22 9.72
CA VAL A 94 14.58 -4.14 8.92
C VAL A 94 15.77 -4.36 9.83
N ALA A 95 16.58 -5.34 9.52
CA ALA A 95 17.80 -5.63 10.28
C ALA A 95 18.92 -4.67 9.88
N GLU A 96 19.07 -4.41 8.57
CA GLU A 96 20.17 -3.64 8.03
C GLU A 96 19.79 -3.02 6.69
N TYR A 97 20.24 -1.79 6.44
CA TYR A 97 20.25 -1.15 5.12
C TYR A 97 21.69 -1.09 4.61
N ARG A 98 21.90 -1.55 3.40
CA ARG A 98 23.16 -1.41 2.69
C ARG A 98 22.94 -0.49 1.49
N LEU A 99 23.47 0.71 1.58
CA LEU A 99 23.29 1.73 0.55
C LEU A 99 24.47 1.71 -0.43
N ASN A 100 24.16 2.09 -1.68
CA ASN A 100 25.18 2.28 -2.72
C ASN A 100 26.07 1.04 -2.97
N GLN A 101 25.52 -0.14 -2.76
CA GLN A 101 26.24 -1.39 -3.02
C GLN A 101 26.24 -1.70 -4.51
N LYS A 102 27.40 -2.13 -5.01
CA LYS A 102 27.50 -2.63 -6.38
C LYS A 102 26.92 -4.05 -6.44
N LEU A 103 25.78 -4.17 -7.08
CA LEU A 103 25.12 -5.47 -7.26
C LEU A 103 25.63 -6.14 -8.55
N GLN A 104 25.74 -7.46 -8.52
CA GLN A 104 26.05 -8.26 -9.70
C GLN A 104 24.86 -8.20 -10.68
N SER A 105 25.13 -8.34 -11.96
CA SER A 105 24.12 -8.23 -13.01
C SER A 105 23.00 -9.27 -12.91
N ASP A 106 23.25 -10.37 -12.23
CA ASP A 106 22.31 -11.46 -12.03
C ASP A 106 21.60 -11.44 -10.66
N PHE A 107 21.82 -10.41 -9.85
CA PHE A 107 21.29 -10.33 -8.49
C PHE A 107 19.74 -10.46 -8.45
N PHE A 108 19.06 -9.93 -9.46
CA PHE A 108 17.60 -10.01 -9.56
C PHE A 108 17.11 -11.10 -10.51
N ARG A 109 17.97 -12.05 -10.84
CA ARG A 109 17.60 -13.15 -11.71
C ARG A 109 16.83 -14.20 -10.92
N PHE A 110 15.63 -14.51 -11.36
CA PHE A 110 14.89 -15.64 -10.83
C PHE A 110 15.30 -16.89 -11.57
N ASP A 111 15.76 -17.90 -10.84
CA ASP A 111 15.99 -19.21 -11.42
C ASP A 111 14.63 -19.79 -11.82
N GLN A 112 14.39 -19.89 -13.11
CA GLN A 112 13.24 -20.63 -13.62
C GLN A 112 13.60 -22.12 -13.58
N ASN A 113 13.15 -22.78 -12.55
CA ASN A 113 13.14 -24.23 -12.50
C ASN A 113 11.93 -24.78 -13.24
#